data_57464d9de55f50b0d1fafd24c557f12b
#
_entry.id   57464d9de55f50b0d1fafd24c557f12b
#
_cell.length_a   1.000
_cell.length_b   1.000
_cell.length_c   1.000
_cell.angle_alpha   90.00
_cell.angle_beta   90.00
_cell.angle_gamma   90.00
#
_symmetry.space_group_name_H-M   'P 1'
#
loop_
_entity.id
_entity.type
_entity.pdbx_description
1 polymer ?
#
loop_
_entity_poly.entity_id
_entity_poly.type
_entity_poly.pdbx_seq_one_letter_code
_entity_poly.pdbx_strand_id
1 'polypeptide(L)'
;FKESCRVVDVSALPAADAPWEACEAAQLHAALVTGLRDYVTKCGFSSVCLGLSGGIDSAVTAVIAAEALGADNVRGLTLPSPYSSRGSVDDSFLLAQNLGIRCDEVPITAAFEAVKATMRPIFAGKPEDITEENMQARIRGLLLMALSNKENHLLLTTGNKSELAVGYCTI
;
A
#
# COMPACT_ATOMS: atom_id res chain seq x y z
N PHE A 1 -14.07 16.93 1.18
CA PHE A 1 -14.90 15.72 1.12
C PHE A 1 -15.51 15.43 2.50
N LYS A 2 -16.57 16.18 2.85
CA LYS A 2 -17.36 15.94 4.07
C LYS A 2 -18.82 15.89 3.66
N GLU A 3 -19.55 14.92 4.18
CA GLU A 3 -21.00 14.89 4.01
C GLU A 3 -21.62 16.13 4.65
N SER A 4 -22.51 16.79 3.93
CA SER A 4 -23.28 17.92 4.46
C SER A 4 -24.69 17.89 3.92
N CYS A 5 -25.65 18.20 4.78
CA CYS A 5 -27.03 18.44 4.41
C CYS A 5 -27.39 19.86 4.82
N ARG A 6 -27.83 20.67 3.85
CA ARG A 6 -28.26 22.06 4.09
C ARG A 6 -29.66 22.26 3.59
N VAL A 7 -30.51 22.89 4.38
CA VAL A 7 -31.81 23.39 3.92
C VAL A 7 -31.57 24.81 3.37
N VAL A 8 -31.90 25.00 2.09
CA VAL A 8 -31.70 26.26 1.40
C VAL A 8 -33.08 26.83 1.06
N ASP A 9 -33.32 28.09 1.46
CA ASP A 9 -34.49 28.82 0.99
C ASP A 9 -34.25 29.29 -0.44
N VAL A 10 -34.97 28.71 -1.39
CA VAL A 10 -34.81 29.01 -2.83
C VAL A 10 -35.23 30.45 -3.20
N SER A 11 -36.03 31.08 -2.33
CA SER A 11 -36.46 32.48 -2.51
C SER A 11 -35.44 33.51 -1.99
N ALA A 12 -34.49 33.06 -1.18
CA ALA A 12 -33.43 33.87 -0.57
C ALA A 12 -32.07 33.14 -0.69
N LEU A 13 -31.65 32.89 -1.93
CA LEU A 13 -30.34 32.26 -2.16
C LEU A 13 -29.22 33.14 -1.55
N PRO A 14 -28.38 32.57 -0.69
CA PRO A 14 -27.20 33.29 -0.17
C PRO A 14 -26.29 33.69 -1.34
N ALA A 15 -25.54 34.78 -1.18
CA ALA A 15 -24.47 35.12 -2.12
C ALA A 15 -23.57 33.88 -2.30
N ALA A 16 -23.10 33.69 -3.53
CA ALA A 16 -22.19 32.58 -3.83
C ALA A 16 -21.08 32.54 -2.78
N ASP A 17 -20.86 31.37 -2.19
CA ASP A 17 -19.72 31.14 -1.32
C ASP A 17 -18.44 31.61 -2.03
N ALA A 18 -17.46 32.11 -1.30
CA ALA A 18 -16.17 32.49 -1.86
C ALA A 18 -15.62 31.37 -2.77
N PRO A 19 -14.93 31.71 -3.86
CA PRO A 19 -14.38 30.71 -4.76
C PRO A 19 -13.55 29.71 -3.95
N TRP A 20 -13.72 28.43 -4.26
CA TRP A 20 -13.02 27.36 -3.58
C TRP A 20 -11.52 27.40 -3.92
N GLU A 21 -10.72 28.00 -3.05
CA GLU A 21 -9.25 28.11 -3.19
C GLU A 21 -8.50 26.92 -2.60
N ALA A 22 -9.08 25.74 -2.52
CA ALA A 22 -8.36 24.58 -2.00
C ALA A 22 -7.20 24.21 -2.93
N CYS A 23 -6.02 24.02 -2.34
CA CYS A 23 -4.86 23.45 -3.03
C CYS A 23 -5.24 22.13 -3.69
N GLU A 24 -4.91 21.94 -4.97
CA GLU A 24 -5.22 20.72 -5.74
C GLU A 24 -4.72 19.46 -5.04
N ALA A 25 -3.50 19.48 -4.49
CA ALA A 25 -2.95 18.38 -3.73
C ALA A 25 -3.77 18.04 -2.47
N ALA A 26 -4.27 19.04 -1.76
CA ALA A 26 -5.11 18.83 -0.58
C ALA A 26 -6.49 18.23 -0.95
N GLN A 27 -7.05 18.63 -2.09
CA GLN A 27 -8.29 18.04 -2.60
C GLN A 27 -8.09 16.58 -2.99
N LEU A 28 -7.01 16.28 -3.74
CA LEU A 28 -6.67 14.94 -4.15
C LEU A 28 -6.44 14.04 -2.93
N HIS A 29 -5.68 14.51 -1.96
CA HIS A 29 -5.44 13.80 -0.70
C HIS A 29 -6.75 13.47 0.03
N ALA A 30 -7.62 14.47 0.23
CA ALA A 30 -8.91 14.26 0.89
C ALA A 30 -9.82 13.29 0.12
N ALA A 31 -9.77 13.31 -1.22
CA ALA A 31 -10.49 12.37 -2.07
C ALA A 31 -9.97 10.94 -1.90
N LEU A 32 -8.64 10.75 -1.87
CA LEU A 32 -8.02 9.44 -1.68
C LEU A 32 -8.33 8.84 -0.30
N VAL A 33 -8.24 9.65 0.76
CA VAL A 33 -8.57 9.23 2.14
C VAL A 33 -10.05 8.81 2.22
N THR A 34 -10.96 9.60 1.65
CA THR A 34 -12.39 9.29 1.64
C THR A 34 -12.69 8.05 0.81
N GLY A 35 -12.12 7.97 -0.39
CA GLY A 35 -12.31 6.85 -1.30
C GLY A 35 -11.81 5.52 -0.72
N LEU A 36 -10.64 5.53 -0.07
CA LEU A 36 -10.10 4.34 0.57
C LEU A 36 -10.98 3.88 1.73
N ARG A 37 -11.38 4.79 2.63
CA ARG A 37 -12.29 4.47 3.74
C ARG A 37 -13.58 3.83 3.27
N ASP A 38 -14.21 4.45 2.29
CA ASP A 38 -15.47 3.98 1.72
C ASP A 38 -15.33 2.61 1.08
N TYR A 39 -14.24 2.42 0.31
CA TYR A 39 -13.99 1.15 -0.37
C TYR A 39 -13.78 0.01 0.63
N VAL A 40 -12.90 0.19 1.62
CA VAL A 40 -12.63 -0.80 2.67
C VAL A 40 -13.92 -1.19 3.39
N THR A 41 -14.69 -0.20 3.82
CA THR A 41 -15.96 -0.42 4.54
C THR A 41 -16.99 -1.14 3.68
N LYS A 42 -17.17 -0.72 2.42
CA LYS A 42 -18.12 -1.33 1.49
C LYS A 42 -17.75 -2.76 1.09
N CYS A 43 -16.45 -3.08 1.10
CA CYS A 43 -15.98 -4.46 0.90
C CYS A 43 -16.09 -5.34 2.16
N GLY A 44 -16.57 -4.80 3.28
CA GLY A 44 -16.77 -5.54 4.53
C GLY A 44 -15.50 -5.71 5.36
N PHE A 45 -14.43 -4.95 5.07
CA PHE A 45 -13.21 -4.96 5.87
C PHE A 45 -13.22 -3.80 6.89
N SER A 46 -12.49 -3.99 7.99
CA SER A 46 -12.23 -2.96 9.00
C SER A 46 -10.76 -2.53 9.04
N SER A 47 -9.89 -3.30 8.40
CA SER A 47 -8.44 -3.11 8.48
C SER A 47 -7.76 -3.49 7.16
N VAL A 48 -6.55 -2.98 7.00
CA VAL A 48 -5.75 -3.19 5.78
C VAL A 48 -4.34 -3.64 6.12
N CYS A 49 -3.68 -4.30 5.17
CA CYS A 49 -2.25 -4.56 5.23
C CYS A 49 -1.56 -4.12 3.93
N LEU A 50 -0.27 -3.79 4.02
CA LEU A 50 0.53 -3.39 2.86
C LEU A 50 2.01 -3.72 3.06
N GLY A 51 2.74 -3.82 1.94
CA GLY A 51 4.19 -3.94 1.95
C GLY A 51 4.84 -2.55 2.12
N LEU A 52 5.79 -2.43 3.05
CA LEU A 52 6.63 -1.25 3.23
C LEU A 52 8.00 -1.54 2.65
N SER A 53 8.37 -0.81 1.61
CA SER A 53 9.63 -1.00 0.88
C SER A 53 10.72 0.01 1.25
N GLY A 54 10.41 0.99 2.10
CA GLY A 54 11.24 2.17 2.32
C GLY A 54 11.14 3.21 1.19
N GLY A 55 10.35 2.94 0.13
CA GLY A 55 10.11 3.86 -0.98
C GLY A 55 8.90 4.75 -0.76
N ILE A 56 8.85 5.86 -1.52
CA ILE A 56 7.82 6.91 -1.39
C ILE A 56 6.40 6.38 -1.67
N ASP A 57 6.21 5.50 -2.64
CA ASP A 57 4.88 5.00 -3.01
C ASP A 57 4.23 4.24 -1.85
N SER A 58 4.99 3.34 -1.22
CA SER A 58 4.51 2.61 -0.04
C SER A 58 4.29 3.53 1.16
N ALA A 59 5.13 4.57 1.31
CA ALA A 59 4.99 5.55 2.38
C ALA A 59 3.70 6.37 2.23
N VAL A 60 3.43 6.91 1.04
CA VAL A 60 2.20 7.67 0.75
C VAL A 60 0.96 6.80 0.96
N THR A 61 1.00 5.55 0.49
CA THR A 61 -0.12 4.60 0.69
C THR A 61 -0.37 4.34 2.17
N ALA A 62 0.68 4.17 2.98
CA ALA A 62 0.55 3.97 4.42
C ALA A 62 -0.03 5.20 5.15
N VAL A 63 0.39 6.42 4.77
CA VAL A 63 -0.17 7.67 5.31
C VAL A 63 -1.66 7.77 5.02
N ILE A 64 -2.06 7.59 3.75
CA ILE A 64 -3.47 7.62 3.35
C ILE A 64 -4.29 6.56 4.09
N ALA A 65 -3.74 5.36 4.27
CA ALA A 65 -4.41 4.28 4.99
C ALA A 65 -4.60 4.62 6.49
N ALA A 66 -3.55 5.13 7.14
CA ALA A 66 -3.61 5.52 8.55
C ALA A 66 -4.61 6.66 8.79
N GLU A 67 -4.69 7.64 7.90
CA GLU A 67 -5.68 8.71 7.99
C GLU A 67 -7.10 8.24 7.67
N ALA A 68 -7.25 7.31 6.74
CA ALA A 68 -8.56 6.80 6.35
C ALA A 68 -9.20 5.92 7.45
N LEU A 69 -8.40 5.07 8.08
CA LEU A 69 -8.90 3.97 8.92
C LEU A 69 -8.47 4.08 10.40
N GLY A 70 -7.52 4.95 10.71
CA GLY A 70 -6.82 4.96 12.00
C GLY A 70 -5.64 3.99 12.04
N ALA A 71 -4.61 4.35 12.79
CA ALA A 71 -3.34 3.62 12.85
C ALA A 71 -3.48 2.15 13.27
N ASP A 72 -4.38 1.87 14.23
CA ASP A 72 -4.63 0.51 14.75
C ASP A 72 -5.20 -0.45 13.69
N ASN A 73 -5.77 0.09 12.62
CA ASN A 73 -6.38 -0.69 11.53
C ASN A 73 -5.46 -0.83 10.31
N VAL A 74 -4.18 -0.43 10.43
CA VAL A 74 -3.18 -0.54 9.35
C VAL A 74 -2.00 -1.38 9.81
N ARG A 75 -1.65 -2.39 9.02
CA ARG A 75 -0.51 -3.26 9.28
C ARG A 75 0.48 -3.23 8.13
N GLY A 76 1.71 -2.80 8.41
CA GLY A 76 2.81 -2.83 7.47
C GLY A 76 3.63 -4.11 7.59
N LEU A 77 4.15 -4.61 6.46
CA LEU A 77 5.19 -5.63 6.42
C LEU A 77 6.39 -5.11 5.64
N THR A 78 7.58 -5.15 6.25
CA THR A 78 8.81 -5.05 5.48
C THR A 78 9.31 -6.46 5.12
N LEU A 79 9.62 -6.68 3.85
CA LEU A 79 9.88 -7.99 3.25
C LEU A 79 11.26 -8.00 2.60
N PRO A 80 12.35 -7.88 3.41
CA PRO A 80 13.70 -7.78 2.86
C PRO A 80 14.13 -9.07 2.17
N SER A 81 14.90 -8.89 1.09
CA SER A 81 15.64 -9.95 0.40
C SER A 81 17.14 -9.82 0.72
N PRO A 82 17.98 -10.78 0.32
CA PRO A 82 19.43 -10.65 0.44
C PRO A 82 20.03 -9.41 -0.24
N TYR A 83 19.29 -8.85 -1.20
CA TYR A 83 19.69 -7.67 -1.98
C TYR A 83 19.11 -6.35 -1.44
N SER A 84 18.24 -6.42 -0.44
CA SER A 84 17.62 -5.22 0.16
C SER A 84 18.64 -4.45 1.00
N SER A 85 18.63 -3.10 0.88
CA SER A 85 19.47 -2.27 1.72
C SER A 85 18.94 -2.25 3.17
N ARG A 86 19.85 -2.15 4.13
CA ARG A 86 19.48 -1.98 5.55
C ARG A 86 18.66 -0.69 5.74
N GLY A 87 19.03 0.38 5.04
CA GLY A 87 18.33 1.66 5.11
C GLY A 87 16.85 1.55 4.74
N SER A 88 16.48 0.76 3.73
CA SER A 88 15.07 0.57 3.35
C SER A 88 14.24 -0.07 4.47
N VAL A 89 14.83 -0.98 5.22
CA VAL A 89 14.17 -1.60 6.39
C VAL A 89 14.02 -0.59 7.52
N ASP A 90 15.10 0.13 7.83
CA ASP A 90 15.10 1.14 8.88
C ASP A 90 14.10 2.27 8.58
N ASP A 91 14.03 2.74 7.33
CA ASP A 91 13.05 3.74 6.87
C ASP A 91 11.60 3.25 6.99
N SER A 92 11.36 1.96 6.71
CA SER A 92 10.03 1.35 6.87
C SER A 92 9.58 1.34 8.33
N PHE A 93 10.49 0.99 9.26
CA PHE A 93 10.18 1.03 10.69
C PHE A 93 10.02 2.45 11.22
N LEU A 94 10.86 3.39 10.79
CA LEU A 94 10.74 4.80 11.17
C LEU A 94 9.40 5.39 10.71
N LEU A 95 8.98 5.10 9.47
CA LEU A 95 7.67 5.50 8.96
C LEU A 95 6.55 4.92 9.81
N ALA A 96 6.60 3.62 10.08
CA ALA A 96 5.59 2.95 10.88
C ALA A 96 5.49 3.53 12.30
N GLN A 97 6.62 3.82 12.93
CA GLN A 97 6.68 4.48 14.23
C GLN A 97 6.05 5.87 14.20
N ASN A 98 6.37 6.69 13.18
CA ASN A 98 5.82 8.04 13.03
C ASN A 98 4.30 8.03 12.79
N LEU A 99 3.78 7.01 12.11
CA LEU A 99 2.34 6.85 11.86
C LEU A 99 1.61 6.15 13.01
N GLY A 100 2.33 5.54 13.95
CA GLY A 100 1.75 4.74 15.02
C GLY A 100 1.16 3.40 14.54
N ILE A 101 1.52 2.93 13.34
CA ILE A 101 1.04 1.66 12.79
C ILE A 101 1.94 0.49 13.18
N ARG A 102 1.38 -0.70 13.24
CA ARG A 102 2.17 -1.92 13.42
C ARG A 102 2.96 -2.24 12.17
N CYS A 103 4.25 -2.60 12.32
CA CYS A 103 5.10 -3.08 11.25
C CYS A 103 5.86 -4.34 11.69
N ASP A 104 5.83 -5.38 10.89
CA ASP A 104 6.56 -6.62 11.12
C ASP A 104 7.60 -6.83 10.01
N GLU A 105 8.76 -7.38 10.36
CA GLU A 105 9.78 -7.79 9.39
C GLU A 105 9.63 -9.28 9.07
N VAL A 106 9.49 -9.59 7.78
CA VAL A 106 9.36 -10.96 7.27
C VAL A 106 10.36 -11.16 6.12
N PRO A 107 11.60 -11.60 6.39
CA PRO A 107 12.59 -11.83 5.36
C PRO A 107 12.14 -12.90 4.36
N ILE A 108 12.26 -12.60 3.05
CA ILE A 108 11.84 -13.54 1.99
C ILE A 108 12.90 -14.57 1.64
N THR A 109 14.10 -14.48 2.22
CA THR A 109 15.28 -15.27 1.82
C THR A 109 15.02 -16.77 1.79
N ALA A 110 14.41 -17.33 2.83
CA ALA A 110 14.16 -18.77 2.91
C ALA A 110 13.19 -19.24 1.80
N ALA A 111 12.11 -18.49 1.56
CA ALA A 111 11.15 -18.79 0.51
C ALA A 111 11.77 -18.65 -0.88
N PHE A 112 12.57 -17.60 -1.10
CA PHE A 112 13.26 -17.35 -2.35
C PHE A 112 14.24 -18.48 -2.70
N GLU A 113 15.09 -18.89 -1.75
CA GLU A 113 16.02 -20.01 -1.96
C GLU A 113 15.31 -21.35 -2.18
N ALA A 114 14.18 -21.59 -1.51
CA ALA A 114 13.37 -22.79 -1.75
C ALA A 114 12.81 -22.83 -3.18
N VAL A 115 12.28 -21.71 -3.69
CA VAL A 115 11.79 -21.62 -5.07
C VAL A 115 12.93 -21.79 -6.07
N LYS A 116 14.08 -21.14 -5.86
CA LYS A 116 15.28 -21.33 -6.69
C LYS A 116 15.74 -22.80 -6.73
N ALA A 117 15.79 -23.44 -5.58
CA ALA A 117 16.18 -24.86 -5.49
C ALA A 117 15.21 -25.76 -6.26
N THR A 118 13.91 -25.48 -6.19
CA THR A 118 12.86 -26.23 -6.91
C THR A 118 13.02 -26.06 -8.43
N MET A 119 13.37 -24.87 -8.89
CA MET A 119 13.50 -24.57 -10.32
C MET A 119 14.86 -24.93 -10.92
N ARG A 120 15.88 -25.17 -10.08
CA ARG A 120 17.26 -25.49 -10.52
C ARG A 120 17.36 -26.57 -11.61
N PRO A 121 16.65 -27.72 -11.52
CA PRO A 121 16.73 -28.75 -12.56
C PRO A 121 16.22 -28.27 -13.92
N ILE A 122 15.26 -27.35 -13.93
CA ILE A 122 14.64 -26.81 -15.16
C ILE A 122 15.50 -25.72 -15.76
N PHE A 123 16.13 -24.88 -14.94
CA PHE A 123 16.98 -23.78 -15.41
C PHE A 123 18.34 -24.25 -15.98
N ALA A 124 18.74 -25.46 -15.68
CA ALA A 124 19.90 -26.13 -16.31
C ALA A 124 21.19 -25.29 -16.31
N GLY A 125 21.46 -24.57 -15.21
CA GLY A 125 22.67 -23.75 -15.05
C GLY A 125 22.66 -22.41 -15.78
N LYS A 126 21.52 -21.94 -16.27
CA LYS A 126 21.38 -20.56 -16.80
C LYS A 126 21.74 -19.55 -15.71
N PRO A 127 22.39 -18.42 -16.08
CA PRO A 127 22.69 -17.35 -15.13
C PRO A 127 21.40 -16.69 -14.62
N GLU A 128 21.48 -16.09 -13.44
CA GLU A 128 20.38 -15.28 -12.88
C GLU A 128 20.13 -14.05 -13.75
N ASP A 129 18.85 -13.68 -13.88
CA ASP A 129 18.38 -12.55 -14.68
C ASP A 129 17.11 -11.91 -14.05
N ILE A 130 16.31 -11.25 -14.86
CA ILE A 130 15.02 -10.65 -14.44
C ILE A 130 14.06 -11.69 -13.82
N THR A 131 14.29 -12.99 -14.04
CA THR A 131 13.47 -14.07 -13.49
C THR A 131 13.53 -14.06 -11.96
N GLU A 132 14.73 -13.94 -11.40
CA GLU A 132 14.95 -13.95 -9.96
C GLU A 132 14.38 -12.67 -9.29
N GLU A 133 14.44 -11.52 -9.96
CA GLU A 133 13.76 -10.30 -9.52
C GLU A 133 12.23 -10.52 -9.44
N ASN A 134 11.66 -11.03 -10.52
CA ASN A 134 10.24 -11.35 -10.62
C ASN A 134 9.78 -12.38 -9.58
N MET A 135 10.62 -13.37 -9.28
CA MET A 135 10.35 -14.35 -8.22
C MET A 135 10.23 -13.68 -6.86
N GLN A 136 11.17 -12.77 -6.52
CA GLN A 136 11.13 -12.03 -5.25
C GLN A 136 9.85 -11.20 -5.12
N ALA A 137 9.46 -10.48 -6.16
CA ALA A 137 8.24 -9.68 -6.15
C ALA A 137 7.00 -10.54 -5.89
N ARG A 138 6.88 -11.68 -6.54
CA ARG A 138 5.75 -12.62 -6.38
C ARG A 138 5.74 -13.31 -5.01
N ILE A 139 6.91 -13.61 -4.45
CA ILE A 139 7.01 -14.14 -3.08
C ILE A 139 6.52 -13.12 -2.06
N ARG A 140 6.88 -11.83 -2.23
CA ARG A 140 6.33 -10.76 -1.39
C ARG A 140 4.82 -10.70 -1.48
N GLY A 141 4.25 -10.74 -2.68
CA GLY A 141 2.81 -10.79 -2.89
C GLY A 141 2.14 -11.98 -2.20
N LEU A 142 2.74 -13.17 -2.32
CA LEU A 142 2.26 -14.38 -1.66
C LEU A 142 2.20 -14.22 -0.13
N LEU A 143 3.25 -13.67 0.49
CA LEU A 143 3.31 -13.48 1.93
C LEU A 143 2.30 -12.42 2.41
N LEU A 144 2.15 -11.33 1.66
CA LEU A 144 1.15 -10.31 1.93
C LEU A 144 -0.27 -10.87 1.82
N MET A 145 -0.56 -11.66 0.79
CA MET A 145 -1.85 -12.33 0.64
C MET A 145 -2.11 -13.36 1.74
N ALA A 146 -1.07 -14.08 2.19
CA ALA A 146 -1.21 -15.01 3.30
C ALA A 146 -1.64 -14.30 4.59
N LEU A 147 -1.03 -13.14 4.90
CA LEU A 147 -1.43 -12.31 6.03
C LEU A 147 -2.85 -11.77 5.85
N SER A 148 -3.15 -11.19 4.69
CA SER A 148 -4.46 -10.66 4.33
C SER A 148 -5.57 -11.67 4.59
N ASN A 149 -5.41 -12.89 4.07
CA ASN A 149 -6.40 -13.95 4.23
C ASN A 149 -6.50 -14.47 5.66
N LYS A 150 -5.37 -14.55 6.38
CA LYS A 150 -5.34 -15.13 7.72
C LYS A 150 -5.96 -14.21 8.76
N GLU A 151 -5.77 -12.92 8.63
CA GLU A 151 -6.21 -11.91 9.60
C GLU A 151 -7.38 -11.05 9.08
N ASN A 152 -7.92 -11.37 7.91
CA ASN A 152 -9.03 -10.66 7.27
C ASN A 152 -8.74 -9.16 7.07
N HIS A 153 -7.52 -8.85 6.60
CA HIS A 153 -7.15 -7.51 6.15
C HIS A 153 -7.36 -7.35 4.65
N LEU A 154 -7.80 -6.19 4.20
CA LEU A 154 -7.73 -5.87 2.78
C LEU A 154 -6.26 -5.54 2.41
N LEU A 155 -5.69 -6.26 1.44
CA LEU A 155 -4.35 -5.97 0.94
C LEU A 155 -4.38 -4.73 0.05
N LEU A 156 -3.56 -3.73 0.38
CA LEU A 156 -3.34 -2.55 -0.46
C LEU A 156 -2.10 -2.75 -1.32
N THR A 157 -2.22 -2.42 -2.61
CA THR A 157 -1.09 -2.32 -3.52
C THR A 157 -0.56 -0.89 -3.55
N THR A 158 0.72 -0.73 -3.85
CA THR A 158 1.41 0.57 -3.87
C THR A 158 1.78 1.01 -5.28
N GLY A 159 1.13 0.45 -6.30
CA GLY A 159 1.33 0.81 -7.70
C GLY A 159 0.92 2.24 -8.02
N ASN A 160 1.66 2.89 -8.91
CA ASN A 160 1.39 4.24 -9.36
C ASN A 160 0.90 4.27 -10.83
N LYS A 161 0.43 5.44 -11.28
CA LYS A 161 -0.10 5.61 -12.64
C LYS A 161 0.92 5.29 -13.74
N SER A 162 2.19 5.60 -13.53
CA SER A 162 3.25 5.37 -14.51
C SER A 162 3.51 3.87 -14.69
N GLU A 163 3.56 3.13 -13.59
CA GLU A 163 3.69 1.67 -13.61
C GLU A 163 2.50 1.01 -14.32
N LEU A 164 1.28 1.44 -14.01
CA LEU A 164 0.07 0.96 -14.68
C LEU A 164 0.09 1.27 -16.18
N ALA A 165 0.53 2.47 -16.57
CA ALA A 165 0.56 2.90 -17.97
C ALA A 165 1.52 2.07 -18.84
N VAL A 166 2.63 1.59 -18.27
CA VAL A 166 3.61 0.74 -18.95
C VAL A 166 3.40 -0.76 -18.72
N GLY A 167 2.36 -1.12 -17.96
CA GLY A 167 2.08 -2.52 -17.64
C GLY A 167 3.04 -3.13 -16.61
N TYR A 168 3.75 -2.32 -15.84
CA TYR A 168 4.65 -2.78 -14.77
C TYR A 168 3.83 -3.08 -13.51
N CYS A 169 3.16 -4.21 -13.54
CA CYS A 169 2.38 -4.74 -12.42
C CYS A 169 2.84 -6.14 -12.09
N THR A 170 3.10 -6.40 -10.82
CA THR A 170 3.54 -7.74 -10.37
C THR A 170 2.35 -8.66 -10.07
N ILE A 171 1.24 -8.07 -9.67
CA ILE A 171 -0.01 -8.76 -9.31
C ILE A 171 -1.17 -7.93 -9.83
#